data_39d881cb3fde9f48ea3ce3b17f15c890
#
_entry.id   39d881cb3fde9f48ea3ce3b17f15c890
#
_cell.length_a   1.000
_cell.length_b   1.000
_cell.length_c   1.000
_cell.angle_alpha   90.00
_cell.angle_beta   90.00
_cell.angle_gamma   90.00
#
_symmetry.space_group_name_H-M   'P 1'
#
loop_
_entity.id
_entity.type
_entity.pdbx_description
1 polymer ?
#
loop_
_entity_poly.entity_id
_entity_poly.type
_entity_poly.pdbx_seq_one_letter_code
_entity_poly.pdbx_strand_id
1 'polypeptide(L)'
;MRTLLTLSLALLVGLAAASQAWAFSCPTLVKAANEAIAKAEPMAMQGADDRQKARNAGMIEEAKALVKAAEASHGGGMHGVSEAQAKAAKWLAEQVK
;
A
#
# COMPACT_ATOMS: atom_id res chain seq x y z
N MET A 1 -31.29 -11.81 -29.36
CA MET A 1 -31.51 -11.63 -27.91
C MET A 1 -30.65 -12.57 -27.06
N ARG A 2 -30.56 -13.86 -27.36
CA ARG A 2 -29.77 -14.80 -26.57
C ARG A 2 -28.26 -14.51 -26.58
N THR A 3 -27.70 -14.01 -27.68
CA THR A 3 -26.29 -13.65 -27.82
C THR A 3 -25.90 -12.40 -27.04
N LEU A 4 -26.81 -11.44 -26.87
CA LEU A 4 -26.56 -10.22 -26.10
C LEU A 4 -26.55 -10.49 -24.58
N LEU A 5 -27.37 -11.42 -24.10
CA LEU A 5 -27.42 -11.83 -22.69
C LEU A 5 -26.15 -12.58 -22.26
N THR A 6 -25.62 -13.44 -23.13
CA THR A 6 -24.36 -14.16 -22.87
C THR A 6 -23.15 -13.24 -22.83
N LEU A 7 -23.10 -12.23 -23.69
CA LEU A 7 -22.02 -11.23 -23.69
C LEU A 7 -22.03 -10.36 -22.43
N SER A 8 -23.20 -9.96 -21.96
CA SER A 8 -23.37 -9.18 -20.73
C SER A 8 -22.92 -9.96 -19.49
N LEU A 9 -23.23 -11.25 -19.42
CA LEU A 9 -22.83 -12.10 -18.31
C LEU A 9 -21.32 -12.31 -18.26
N ALA A 10 -20.67 -12.50 -19.42
CA ALA A 10 -19.22 -12.64 -19.52
C ALA A 10 -18.49 -11.37 -19.08
N LEU A 11 -19.04 -10.20 -19.38
CA LEU A 11 -18.47 -8.92 -18.96
C LEU A 11 -18.54 -8.74 -17.44
N LEU A 12 -19.66 -9.11 -16.81
CA LEU A 12 -19.83 -9.03 -15.34
C LEU A 12 -18.87 -9.97 -14.61
N VAL A 13 -18.66 -11.16 -15.09
CA VAL A 13 -17.72 -12.13 -14.51
C VAL A 13 -16.28 -11.61 -14.63
N GLY A 14 -15.91 -11.00 -15.74
CA GLY A 14 -14.60 -10.41 -15.95
C GLY A 14 -14.31 -9.26 -14.99
N LEU A 15 -15.28 -8.38 -14.74
CA LEU A 15 -15.16 -7.27 -13.79
C LEU A 15 -15.02 -7.77 -12.34
N ALA A 16 -15.77 -8.80 -11.95
CA ALA A 16 -15.67 -9.40 -10.63
C ALA A 16 -14.29 -10.03 -10.38
N ALA A 17 -13.74 -10.74 -11.38
CA ALA A 17 -12.41 -11.33 -11.30
C ALA A 17 -11.31 -10.25 -11.18
N ALA A 18 -11.41 -9.16 -11.93
CA ALA A 18 -10.48 -8.03 -11.83
C ALA A 18 -10.51 -7.38 -10.44
N SER A 19 -11.70 -7.19 -9.86
CA SER A 19 -11.85 -6.65 -8.51
C SER A 19 -11.23 -7.55 -7.45
N GLN A 20 -11.35 -8.86 -7.58
CA GLN A 20 -10.71 -9.82 -6.67
C GLN A 20 -9.19 -9.80 -6.78
N ALA A 21 -8.64 -9.68 -7.98
CA ALA A 21 -7.19 -9.57 -8.18
C ALA A 21 -6.62 -8.33 -7.49
N TRP A 22 -7.32 -7.21 -7.53
CA TRP A 22 -6.93 -5.99 -6.82
C TRP A 22 -6.98 -6.17 -5.30
N ALA A 23 -8.00 -6.86 -4.76
CA ALA A 23 -8.11 -7.15 -3.35
C ALA A 23 -6.95 -8.01 -2.83
N PHE A 24 -6.45 -8.95 -3.64
CA PHE A 24 -5.33 -9.82 -3.28
C PHE A 24 -3.98 -9.11 -3.27
N SER A 25 -3.79 -8.02 -4.02
CA SER A 25 -2.53 -7.28 -4.05
C SER A 25 -2.31 -6.41 -2.81
N CYS A 26 -3.38 -5.94 -2.15
CA CYS A 26 -3.27 -5.06 -0.99
C CYS A 26 -2.49 -5.67 0.19
N PRO A 27 -2.76 -6.91 0.65
CA PRO A 27 -1.97 -7.51 1.74
C PRO A 27 -0.49 -7.68 1.40
N THR A 28 -0.17 -7.97 0.15
CA THR A 28 1.22 -8.08 -0.34
C THR A 28 1.93 -6.73 -0.30
N LEU A 29 1.24 -5.66 -0.69
CA LEU A 29 1.78 -4.30 -0.67
C LEU A 29 1.98 -3.79 0.76
N VAL A 30 1.06 -4.09 1.67
CA VAL A 30 1.20 -3.76 3.10
C VAL A 30 2.40 -4.50 3.70
N LYS A 31 2.56 -5.76 3.37
CA LYS A 31 3.71 -6.55 3.81
C LYS A 31 5.02 -5.93 3.31
N ALA A 32 5.08 -5.57 2.03
CA ALA A 32 6.25 -4.93 1.44
C ALA A 32 6.57 -3.58 2.11
N ALA A 33 5.55 -2.80 2.43
CA ALA A 33 5.71 -1.54 3.16
C ALA A 33 6.26 -1.76 4.57
N ASN A 34 5.73 -2.74 5.30
CA ASN A 34 6.23 -3.10 6.63
C ASN A 34 7.67 -3.58 6.60
N GLU A 35 8.05 -4.35 5.60
CA GLU A 35 9.44 -4.79 5.40
C GLU A 35 10.38 -3.59 5.14
N ALA A 36 9.95 -2.64 4.32
CA ALA A 36 10.71 -1.43 4.05
C ALA A 36 10.87 -0.58 5.32
N ILE A 37 9.83 -0.46 6.13
CA ILE A 37 9.87 0.24 7.43
C ILE A 37 10.86 -0.46 8.38
N ALA A 38 10.81 -1.78 8.47
CA ALA A 38 11.70 -2.56 9.32
C ALA A 38 13.17 -2.37 8.94
N LYS A 39 13.47 -2.27 7.66
CA LYS A 39 14.82 -1.97 7.17
C LYS A 39 15.25 -0.53 7.46
N ALA A 40 14.30 0.41 7.40
CA ALA A 40 14.56 1.83 7.58
C ALA A 40 14.80 2.20 9.05
N GLU A 41 14.12 1.56 9.99
CA GLU A 41 14.19 1.90 11.41
C GLU A 41 15.63 1.94 11.97
N PRO A 42 16.48 0.91 11.77
CA PRO A 42 17.84 0.97 12.27
C PRO A 42 18.69 2.03 11.56
N MET A 43 18.34 2.43 10.35
CA MET A 43 19.07 3.46 9.60
C MET A 43 18.72 4.88 10.04
N ALA A 44 17.56 5.07 10.68
CA ALA A 44 17.07 6.40 11.04
C ALA A 44 18.05 7.18 11.93
N MET A 45 18.69 6.50 12.87
CA MET A 45 19.65 7.09 13.81
C MET A 45 21.06 7.26 13.23
N GLN A 46 21.30 6.77 12.02
CA GLN A 46 22.58 6.84 11.33
C GLN A 46 22.68 8.01 10.35
N GLY A 47 21.72 8.93 10.42
CA GLY A 47 21.72 10.14 9.60
C GLY A 47 22.95 11.00 9.85
N ALA A 48 23.37 11.76 8.83
CA ALA A 48 24.61 12.56 8.87
C ALA A 48 24.62 13.63 9.96
N ASP A 49 23.44 14.19 10.30
CA ASP A 49 23.28 15.22 11.32
C ASP A 49 21.90 15.10 12.00
N ASP A 50 21.65 15.94 13.00
CA ASP A 50 20.41 15.91 13.75
C ASP A 50 19.17 16.22 12.88
N ARG A 51 19.32 17.09 11.91
CA ARG A 51 18.25 17.41 10.95
C ARG A 51 17.89 16.20 10.12
N GLN A 52 18.87 15.46 9.63
CA GLN A 52 18.65 14.24 8.85
C GLN A 52 18.01 13.15 9.70
N LYS A 53 18.46 13.00 10.95
CA LYS A 53 17.87 12.05 11.89
C LYS A 53 16.39 12.38 12.16
N ALA A 54 16.08 13.66 12.38
CA ALA A 54 14.70 14.11 12.58
C ALA A 54 13.83 13.86 11.35
N ARG A 55 14.36 14.12 10.16
CA ARG A 55 13.67 13.85 8.90
C ARG A 55 13.40 12.35 8.73
N ASN A 56 14.38 11.51 9.02
CA ASN A 56 14.25 10.06 8.95
C ASN A 56 13.16 9.57 9.90
N ALA A 57 13.15 10.05 11.14
CA ALA A 57 12.13 9.70 12.12
C ALA A 57 10.73 10.10 11.66
N GLY A 58 10.58 11.30 11.10
CA GLY A 58 9.32 11.78 10.55
C GLY A 58 8.82 10.92 9.38
N MET A 59 9.71 10.55 8.47
CA MET A 59 9.35 9.68 7.34
C MET A 59 8.88 8.30 7.80
N ILE A 60 9.53 7.73 8.81
CA ILE A 60 9.13 6.43 9.38
C ILE A 60 7.77 6.52 10.05
N GLU A 61 7.52 7.56 10.85
CA GLU A 61 6.23 7.77 11.50
C GLU A 61 5.10 7.94 10.47
N GLU A 62 5.33 8.71 9.43
CA GLU A 62 4.37 8.88 8.33
C GLU A 62 4.13 7.56 7.59
N ALA A 63 5.19 6.81 7.31
CA ALA A 63 5.07 5.50 6.66
C ALA A 63 4.21 4.54 7.50
N LYS A 64 4.43 4.50 8.81
CA LYS A 64 3.62 3.68 9.74
C LYS A 64 2.16 4.11 9.73
N ALA A 65 1.89 5.41 9.75
CA ALA A 65 0.53 5.94 9.68
C ALA A 65 -0.16 5.56 8.36
N LEU A 66 0.55 5.60 7.26
CA LEU A 66 0.05 5.19 5.94
C LEU A 66 -0.26 3.69 5.87
N VAL A 67 0.54 2.85 6.52
CA VAL A 67 0.27 1.41 6.61
C VAL A 67 -1.03 1.16 7.37
N LYS A 68 -1.23 1.82 8.51
CA LYS A 68 -2.48 1.71 9.28
C LYS A 68 -3.68 2.19 8.46
N ALA A 69 -3.53 3.30 7.75
CA ALA A 69 -4.56 3.82 6.86
C ALA A 69 -4.87 2.83 5.72
N ALA A 70 -3.84 2.21 5.16
CA ALA A 70 -4.00 1.19 4.11
C ALA A 70 -4.79 -0.02 4.61
N GLU A 71 -4.49 -0.49 5.80
CA GLU A 71 -5.22 -1.61 6.42
C GLU A 71 -6.69 -1.25 6.67
N ALA A 72 -6.95 -0.06 7.19
CA ALA A 72 -8.31 0.44 7.41
C ALA A 72 -9.08 0.60 6.10
N SER A 73 -8.45 1.15 5.05
CA SER A 73 -9.04 1.31 3.73
C SER A 73 -9.37 -0.05 3.10
N HIS A 74 -8.48 -1.03 3.25
CA HIS A 74 -8.70 -2.38 2.77
C HIS A 74 -9.92 -3.03 3.47
N GLY A 75 -10.00 -2.93 4.79
CA GLY A 75 -11.12 -3.42 5.58
C GLY A 75 -12.45 -2.74 5.22
N GLY A 76 -12.41 -1.48 4.81
CA GLY A 76 -13.56 -0.71 4.34
C GLY A 76 -13.93 -0.92 2.88
N GLY A 77 -13.23 -1.79 2.16
CA GLY A 77 -13.48 -2.08 0.75
C GLY A 77 -12.90 -1.06 -0.23
N MET A 78 -12.12 -0.09 0.24
CA MET A 78 -11.46 0.91 -0.60
C MET A 78 -10.09 0.42 -1.05
N HIS A 79 -10.08 -0.60 -1.92
CA HIS A 79 -8.86 -1.28 -2.32
C HIS A 79 -7.86 -0.40 -3.07
N GLY A 80 -8.33 0.47 -3.95
CA GLY A 80 -7.48 1.40 -4.69
C GLY A 80 -6.78 2.41 -3.77
N VAL A 81 -7.50 2.93 -2.78
CA VAL A 81 -6.94 3.85 -1.77
C VAL A 81 -5.92 3.11 -0.91
N SER A 82 -6.26 1.91 -0.46
CA SER A 82 -5.37 1.05 0.33
C SER A 82 -4.05 0.78 -0.41
N GLU A 83 -4.13 0.42 -1.69
CA GLU A 83 -2.96 0.19 -2.54
C GLU A 83 -2.08 1.44 -2.64
N ALA A 84 -2.67 2.60 -2.90
CA ALA A 84 -1.94 3.86 -3.00
C ALA A 84 -1.25 4.21 -1.68
N GLN A 85 -1.93 4.02 -0.55
CA GLN A 85 -1.39 4.29 0.77
C GLN A 85 -0.22 3.36 1.10
N ALA A 86 -0.33 2.07 0.80
CA ALA A 86 0.74 1.10 1.02
C ALA A 86 1.97 1.40 0.16
N LYS A 87 1.78 1.77 -1.09
CA LYS A 87 2.86 2.18 -1.99
C LYS A 87 3.56 3.44 -1.49
N ALA A 88 2.80 4.42 -1.01
CA ALA A 88 3.35 5.66 -0.46
C ALA A 88 4.16 5.38 0.81
N ALA A 89 3.69 4.48 1.68
CA ALA A 89 4.41 4.07 2.89
C ALA A 89 5.75 3.44 2.55
N LYS A 90 5.77 2.53 1.59
CA LYS A 90 6.99 1.89 1.11
C LYS A 90 7.97 2.90 0.56
N TRP A 91 7.49 3.82 -0.29
CA TRP A 91 8.31 4.86 -0.87
C TRP A 91 8.96 5.74 0.19
N LEU A 92 8.19 6.18 1.19
CA LEU A 92 8.72 7.00 2.30
C LEU A 92 9.80 6.26 3.08
N ALA A 93 9.57 5.00 3.41
CA ALA A 93 10.55 4.19 4.12
C ALA A 93 11.85 4.04 3.33
N GLU A 94 11.76 3.91 2.01
CA GLU A 94 12.93 3.80 1.13
C GLU A 94 13.73 5.10 1.02
N GLN A 95 13.16 6.25 1.39
CA GLN A 95 13.84 7.55 1.39
C GLN A 95 14.71 7.78 2.64
N VAL A 96 14.62 6.95 3.64
CA VAL A 96 15.46 7.04 4.87
C VAL A 96 16.92 6.80 4.51
N LYS A 97 17.79 7.70 4.98
CA LYS A 97 19.23 7.68 4.64
C LYS A 97 20.12 7.68 5.87
#